data_9741704635e36dac4307c8c497637c15
#
_entry.id   9741704635e36dac4307c8c497637c15
#
_cell.length_a   1.000
_cell.length_b   1.000
_cell.length_c   1.000
_cell.angle_alpha   90.00
_cell.angle_beta   90.00
_cell.angle_gamma   90.00
#
_symmetry.space_group_name_H-M   'P 1'
#
loop_
_entity.id
_entity.type
_entity.pdbx_description
1 polymer ?
#
loop_
_entity_poly.entity_id
_entity_poly.type
_entity_poly.pdbx_seq_one_letter_code
_entity_poly.pdbx_strand_id
1 'polypeptide(L)'
;MKPSRSLRWAREDTGTATVLAAVLIAALVSVGYGGILIGTAALARHRAQAAADLAALGAAGQLLLGPTAACGQARQLATAMGAALVGCEVVHLDVVVTMTVRTGGWLGGEARAAARAGPVATG
;
A
#
# COMPACT_ATOMS: atom_id res chain seq x y z
N MET A 1 -16.64 -66.04 -9.53
CA MET A 1 -15.97 -64.84 -10.01
C MET A 1 -15.34 -64.15 -8.83
N LYS A 2 -14.04 -64.08 -8.74
CA LYS A 2 -13.33 -63.29 -7.74
C LYS A 2 -13.36 -61.82 -8.19
N PRO A 3 -13.86 -60.86 -7.40
CA PRO A 3 -13.72 -59.46 -7.74
C PRO A 3 -12.22 -59.14 -7.77
N SER A 4 -11.78 -58.63 -8.89
CA SER A 4 -10.39 -58.31 -9.10
C SER A 4 -9.93 -57.30 -8.05
N ARG A 5 -8.84 -57.61 -7.35
CA ARG A 5 -8.18 -56.71 -6.37
C ARG A 5 -7.85 -55.34 -6.94
N SER A 6 -7.78 -55.21 -8.23
CA SER A 6 -7.49 -53.99 -8.95
C SER A 6 -8.54 -52.85 -8.76
N LEU A 7 -9.80 -53.19 -8.54
CA LEU A 7 -10.87 -52.22 -8.32
C LEU A 7 -10.86 -51.58 -6.91
N ARG A 8 -10.25 -52.23 -5.94
CA ARG A 8 -10.14 -51.71 -4.58
C ARG A 8 -9.08 -50.60 -4.47
N TRP A 9 -7.93 -50.80 -5.14
CA TRP A 9 -6.85 -49.83 -5.17
C TRP A 9 -7.27 -48.52 -5.83
N ALA A 10 -8.00 -48.59 -6.93
CA ALA A 10 -8.49 -47.42 -7.63
C ALA A 10 -9.50 -46.58 -6.79
N ARG A 11 -10.18 -47.20 -5.83
CA ARG A 11 -11.15 -46.53 -4.97
C ARG A 11 -10.50 -45.84 -3.76
N GLU A 12 -9.41 -46.42 -3.25
CA GLU A 12 -8.61 -45.80 -2.19
C GLU A 12 -7.78 -44.64 -2.73
N ASP A 13 -7.22 -44.75 -3.93
CA ASP A 13 -6.45 -43.69 -4.60
C ASP A 13 -7.31 -42.49 -4.94
N THR A 14 -8.61 -42.66 -5.24
CA THR A 14 -9.54 -41.56 -5.54
C THR A 14 -9.77 -40.66 -4.32
N GLY A 15 -9.89 -41.24 -3.12
CA GLY A 15 -10.07 -40.52 -1.86
C GLY A 15 -8.82 -39.71 -1.49
N THR A 16 -7.65 -40.30 -1.65
CA THR A 16 -6.35 -39.68 -1.36
C THR A 16 -6.07 -38.52 -2.33
N ALA A 17 -6.37 -38.70 -3.61
CA ALA A 17 -6.19 -37.64 -4.62
C ALA A 17 -7.12 -36.45 -4.35
N THR A 18 -8.34 -36.67 -3.91
CA THR A 18 -9.29 -35.59 -3.56
C THR A 18 -8.83 -34.80 -2.35
N VAL A 19 -8.33 -35.49 -1.31
CA VAL A 19 -7.78 -34.83 -0.12
C VAL A 19 -6.55 -33.99 -0.49
N LEU A 20 -5.64 -34.55 -1.30
CA LEU A 20 -4.45 -33.85 -1.76
C LEU A 20 -4.80 -32.61 -2.58
N ALA A 21 -5.75 -32.73 -3.50
CA ALA A 21 -6.25 -31.61 -4.29
C ALA A 21 -6.87 -30.52 -3.41
N ALA A 22 -7.68 -30.88 -2.41
CA ALA A 22 -8.26 -29.92 -1.47
C ALA A 22 -7.19 -29.16 -0.66
N VAL A 23 -6.17 -29.88 -0.18
CA VAL A 23 -5.04 -29.24 0.55
C VAL A 23 -4.26 -28.28 -0.35
N LEU A 24 -3.98 -28.67 -1.59
CA LEU A 24 -3.29 -27.82 -2.56
C LEU A 24 -4.09 -26.56 -2.90
N ILE A 25 -5.40 -26.70 -3.11
CA ILE A 25 -6.28 -25.56 -3.36
C ILE A 25 -6.30 -24.62 -2.14
N ALA A 26 -6.44 -25.15 -0.94
CA ALA A 26 -6.41 -24.36 0.28
C ALA A 26 -5.08 -23.61 0.45
N ALA A 27 -3.95 -24.27 0.17
CA ALA A 27 -2.63 -23.65 0.20
C ALA A 27 -2.50 -22.53 -0.83
N LEU A 28 -2.93 -22.74 -2.07
CA LEU A 28 -2.89 -21.72 -3.13
C LEU A 28 -3.77 -20.52 -2.80
N VAL A 29 -4.98 -20.75 -2.29
CA VAL A 29 -5.89 -19.68 -1.85
C VAL A 29 -5.27 -18.86 -0.72
N SER A 30 -4.65 -19.53 0.26
CA SER A 30 -4.01 -18.87 1.39
C SER A 30 -2.82 -17.99 0.95
N VAL A 31 -1.99 -18.50 0.05
CA VAL A 31 -0.85 -17.73 -0.51
C VAL A 31 -1.35 -16.56 -1.35
N GLY A 32 -2.36 -16.77 -2.19
CA GLY A 32 -2.96 -15.72 -3.01
C GLY A 32 -3.57 -14.60 -2.17
N TYR A 33 -4.31 -14.96 -1.14
CA TYR A 33 -4.91 -13.99 -0.22
C TYR A 33 -3.85 -13.19 0.55
N GLY A 34 -2.82 -13.88 1.08
CA GLY A 34 -1.68 -13.22 1.72
C GLY A 34 -0.95 -12.25 0.78
N GLY A 35 -0.76 -12.64 -0.48
CA GLY A 35 -0.17 -11.81 -1.52
C GLY A 35 -0.98 -10.53 -1.79
N ILE A 36 -2.31 -10.61 -1.83
CA ILE A 36 -3.18 -9.45 -1.99
C ILE A 36 -3.05 -8.49 -0.81
N LEU A 37 -3.03 -8.99 0.43
CA LEU A 37 -2.88 -8.15 1.62
C LEU A 37 -1.55 -7.40 1.63
N ILE A 38 -0.46 -8.05 1.29
CA ILE A 38 0.86 -7.43 1.19
C ILE A 38 0.89 -6.41 0.04
N GLY A 39 0.32 -6.75 -1.10
CA GLY A 39 0.26 -5.88 -2.28
C GLY A 39 -0.52 -4.60 -2.02
N THR A 40 -1.66 -4.67 -1.34
CA THR A 40 -2.45 -3.47 -0.99
C THR A 40 -1.73 -2.55 0.00
N ALA A 41 -1.02 -3.12 0.97
CA ALA A 41 -0.22 -2.34 1.91
C ALA A 41 0.97 -1.64 1.21
N ALA A 42 1.65 -2.34 0.31
CA ALA A 42 2.74 -1.76 -0.48
C ALA A 42 2.24 -0.63 -1.38
N LEU A 43 1.11 -0.82 -2.07
CA LEU A 43 0.50 0.20 -2.92
C LEU A 43 0.09 1.44 -2.12
N ALA A 44 -0.47 1.28 -0.94
CA ALA A 44 -0.84 2.40 -0.07
C ALA A 44 0.41 3.20 0.37
N ARG A 45 1.51 2.52 0.68
CA ARG A 45 2.79 3.17 0.99
C ARG A 45 3.32 3.99 -0.19
N HIS A 46 3.33 3.41 -1.39
CA HIS A 46 3.77 4.12 -2.59
C HIS A 46 2.89 5.34 -2.88
N ARG A 47 1.58 5.22 -2.72
CA ARG A 47 0.65 6.35 -2.86
C ARG A 47 0.91 7.46 -1.83
N ALA A 48 1.11 7.08 -0.57
CA ALA A 48 1.41 8.04 0.50
C ALA A 48 2.74 8.77 0.21
N GLN A 49 3.77 8.06 -0.24
CA GLN A 49 5.06 8.65 -0.59
C GLN A 49 4.92 9.60 -1.78
N ALA A 50 4.28 9.18 -2.86
CA ALA A 50 4.06 10.02 -4.03
C ALA A 50 3.26 11.29 -3.70
N ALA A 51 2.24 11.17 -2.85
CA ALA A 51 1.47 12.32 -2.39
C ALA A 51 2.31 13.28 -1.54
N ALA A 52 3.14 12.74 -0.64
CA ALA A 52 4.03 13.55 0.18
C ALA A 52 5.08 14.29 -0.66
N ASP A 53 5.70 13.63 -1.63
CA ASP A 53 6.72 14.22 -2.51
C ASP A 53 6.13 15.35 -3.36
N LEU A 54 4.99 15.11 -4.02
CA LEU A 54 4.32 16.12 -4.83
C LEU A 54 3.83 17.31 -4.00
N ALA A 55 3.28 17.04 -2.82
CA ALA A 55 2.80 18.10 -1.93
C ALA A 55 3.96 18.93 -1.36
N ALA A 56 5.09 18.30 -1.03
CA ALA A 56 6.29 19.01 -0.58
C ALA A 56 6.85 19.92 -1.67
N LEU A 57 6.95 19.41 -2.90
CA LEU A 57 7.41 20.19 -4.05
C LEU A 57 6.46 21.35 -4.37
N GLY A 58 5.15 21.09 -4.40
CA GLY A 58 4.15 22.12 -4.63
C GLY A 58 4.15 23.20 -3.55
N ALA A 59 4.29 22.82 -2.29
CA ALA A 59 4.39 23.72 -1.16
C ALA A 59 5.67 24.57 -1.20
N ALA A 60 6.81 23.96 -1.54
CA ALA A 60 8.08 24.67 -1.68
C ALA A 60 8.00 25.74 -2.76
N GLY A 61 7.28 25.51 -3.86
CA GLY A 61 7.03 26.49 -4.91
C GLY A 61 6.22 27.72 -4.44
N GLN A 62 5.44 27.58 -3.38
CA GLN A 62 4.62 28.66 -2.79
C GLN A 62 5.25 29.29 -1.54
N LEU A 63 6.44 28.83 -1.14
CA LEU A 63 7.07 29.26 0.12
C LEU A 63 7.36 30.77 0.17
N LEU A 64 7.65 31.39 -0.97
CA LEU A 64 7.87 32.85 -1.07
C LEU A 64 6.61 33.67 -0.73
N LEU A 65 5.42 33.08 -0.83
CA LEU A 65 4.15 33.69 -0.44
C LEU A 65 3.81 33.46 1.04
N GLY A 66 4.67 32.76 1.76
CA GLY A 66 4.57 32.49 3.19
C GLY A 66 4.17 31.05 3.54
N PRO A 67 4.36 30.66 4.80
CA PRO A 67 4.07 29.30 5.26
C PRO A 67 2.60 28.87 5.08
N THR A 68 1.69 29.82 5.26
CA THR A 68 0.23 29.56 5.11
C THR A 68 -0.11 29.19 3.67
N ALA A 69 0.47 29.89 2.69
CA ALA A 69 0.28 29.59 1.27
C ALA A 69 0.91 28.25 0.90
N ALA A 70 2.12 27.97 1.37
CA ALA A 70 2.82 26.71 1.16
C ALA A 70 2.00 25.52 1.69
N CYS A 71 1.57 25.56 2.95
CA CYS A 71 0.78 24.48 3.55
C CYS A 71 -0.64 24.39 2.98
N GLY A 72 -1.21 25.50 2.50
CA GLY A 72 -2.47 25.50 1.75
C GLY A 72 -2.35 24.73 0.44
N GLN A 73 -1.28 24.94 -0.30
CA GLN A 73 -0.99 24.19 -1.53
C GLN A 73 -0.79 22.70 -1.25
N ALA A 74 -0.05 22.35 -0.20
CA ALA A 74 0.13 20.94 0.21
C ALA A 74 -1.21 20.28 0.48
N ARG A 75 -2.14 20.96 1.16
CA ARG A 75 -3.47 20.43 1.46
C ARG A 75 -4.32 20.21 0.21
N GLN A 76 -4.28 21.14 -0.74
CA GLN A 76 -4.99 21.00 -2.01
C GLN A 76 -4.49 19.79 -2.79
N LEU A 77 -3.16 19.60 -2.87
CA LEU A 77 -2.56 18.46 -3.54
C LEU A 77 -2.89 17.14 -2.83
N ALA A 78 -2.87 17.12 -1.49
CA ALA A 78 -3.26 15.96 -0.71
C ALA A 78 -4.69 15.52 -1.05
N THR A 79 -5.64 16.46 -1.04
CA THR A 79 -7.04 16.19 -1.37
C THR A 79 -7.19 15.67 -2.80
N ALA A 80 -6.50 16.28 -3.77
CA ALA A 80 -6.54 15.86 -5.17
C ALA A 80 -6.01 14.42 -5.37
N MET A 81 -5.07 13.99 -4.53
CA MET A 81 -4.48 12.65 -4.57
C MET A 81 -5.18 11.63 -3.67
N GLY A 82 -6.26 11.99 -3.02
CA GLY A 82 -6.97 11.11 -2.09
C GLY A 82 -6.17 10.78 -0.82
N ALA A 83 -5.25 11.66 -0.44
CA ALA A 83 -4.45 11.58 0.77
C ALA A 83 -4.91 12.60 1.81
N ALA A 84 -4.56 12.40 3.07
CA ALA A 84 -4.78 13.37 4.13
C ALA A 84 -3.45 14.00 4.56
N LEU A 85 -3.40 15.33 4.57
CA LEU A 85 -2.28 16.08 5.14
C LEU A 85 -2.41 16.07 6.67
N VAL A 86 -1.48 15.40 7.34
CA VAL A 86 -1.48 15.30 8.81
C VAL A 86 -0.39 16.13 9.46
N GLY A 87 0.54 16.64 8.67
CA GLY A 87 1.57 17.55 9.14
C GLY A 87 2.10 18.40 8.00
N CYS A 88 2.33 19.68 8.27
CA CYS A 88 3.01 20.61 7.38
C CYS A 88 3.81 21.60 8.23
N GLU A 89 5.10 21.61 8.03
CA GLU A 89 6.02 22.46 8.77
C GLU A 89 7.01 23.09 7.82
N VAL A 90 7.27 24.37 8.02
CA VAL A 90 8.29 25.12 7.30
C VAL A 90 9.49 25.27 8.22
N VAL A 91 10.61 24.71 7.83
CA VAL A 91 11.88 24.75 8.56
C VAL A 91 12.91 25.45 7.71
N HIS A 92 13.21 26.73 8.02
CA HIS A 92 14.02 27.60 7.21
C HIS A 92 13.43 27.82 5.81
N LEU A 93 14.04 27.26 4.77
CA LEU A 93 13.58 27.30 3.38
C LEU A 93 13.03 25.95 2.88
N ASP A 94 12.90 25.00 3.79
CA ASP A 94 12.36 23.68 3.47
C ASP A 94 10.93 23.52 3.98
N VAL A 95 10.12 22.83 3.22
CA VAL A 95 8.78 22.42 3.65
C VAL A 95 8.79 20.94 3.89
N VAL A 96 8.39 20.55 5.09
CA VAL A 96 8.21 19.14 5.49
C VAL A 96 6.72 18.85 5.56
N VAL A 97 6.26 17.90 4.77
CA VAL A 97 4.87 17.44 4.77
C VAL A 97 4.78 16.00 5.19
N THR A 98 3.72 15.68 5.91
CA THR A 98 3.38 14.31 6.29
C THR A 98 1.99 13.99 5.79
N MET A 99 1.88 12.89 5.06
CA MET A 99 0.64 12.41 4.46
C MET A 99 0.26 11.07 5.01
N THR A 100 -1.03 10.79 5.04
CA THR A 100 -1.59 9.45 5.26
C THR A 100 -2.54 9.08 4.14
N VAL A 101 -2.51 7.79 3.78
CA VAL A 101 -3.42 7.17 2.83
C VAL A 101 -4.01 5.93 3.48
N ARG A 102 -5.31 5.74 3.36
CA ARG A 102 -5.97 4.53 3.85
C ARG A 102 -5.52 3.33 3.04
N THR A 103 -5.13 2.27 3.73
CA THR A 103 -4.92 0.97 3.09
C THR A 103 -6.27 0.38 2.72
N GLY A 104 -6.43 -0.01 1.45
CA GLY A 104 -7.62 -0.74 1.02
C GLY A 104 -7.65 -2.11 1.70
N GLY A 105 -8.83 -2.53 2.16
CA GLY A 105 -9.05 -3.84 2.73
C GLY A 105 -9.91 -3.78 4.01
N TRP A 106 -10.46 -4.94 4.39
CA TRP A 106 -11.34 -5.06 5.55
C TRP A 106 -10.62 -4.95 6.91
N LEU A 107 -9.29 -5.15 6.93
CA LEU A 107 -8.48 -5.00 8.14
C LEU A 107 -8.25 -3.53 8.51
N GLY A 108 -8.51 -2.60 7.57
CA GLY A 108 -8.26 -1.19 7.78
C GLY A 108 -6.77 -0.90 8.02
N GLY A 109 -6.42 0.36 8.00
CA GLY A 109 -5.06 0.79 8.29
C GLY A 109 -4.73 2.06 7.51
N GLU A 110 -3.64 2.69 7.89
CA GLU A 110 -3.13 3.87 7.22
C GLU A 110 -1.66 3.68 6.88
N ALA A 111 -1.29 4.05 5.67
CA ALA A 111 0.09 4.22 5.28
C ALA A 111 0.48 5.68 5.48
N ARG A 112 1.60 5.91 6.14
CA ARG A 112 2.13 7.24 6.42
C ARG A 112 3.43 7.44 5.71
N ALA A 113 3.61 8.62 5.10
CA ALA A 113 4.85 9.03 4.48
C ALA A 113 5.11 10.51 4.77
N ALA A 114 6.38 10.86 4.83
CA ALA A 114 6.82 12.24 4.97
C ALA A 114 7.80 12.57 3.85
N ALA A 115 7.74 13.81 3.38
CA ALA A 115 8.65 14.32 2.38
C ALA A 115 9.11 15.73 2.76
N ARG A 116 10.30 16.08 2.32
CA ARG A 116 10.92 17.39 2.50
C ARG A 116 11.33 17.94 1.15
N ALA A 117 10.97 19.18 0.88
CA ALA A 117 11.39 19.88 -0.31
C ALA A 117 11.85 21.30 0.03
N GLY A 118 12.91 21.73 -0.62
CA GLY A 118 13.48 23.04 -0.46
C GLY A 118 14.59 23.28 -1.47
N PRO A 119 15.21 24.47 -1.49
CA PRO A 119 16.31 24.77 -2.39
C PRO A 119 17.50 23.83 -2.11
N VAL A 120 18.07 23.27 -3.17
CA VAL A 120 19.30 22.48 -3.04
C VAL A 120 20.44 23.42 -2.59
N ALA A 121 21.10 23.09 -1.50
CA ALA A 121 22.33 23.76 -1.12
C ALA A 121 23.39 23.43 -2.18
N THR A 122 23.63 24.36 -3.10
CA THR A 122 24.80 24.31 -3.96
C THR A 122 26.01 24.66 -3.10
N GLY A 123 26.64 23.60 -2.62
CA GLY A 123 27.94 23.70 -1.96
C GLY A 123 29.05 23.88 -2.95
#